data_dbde2e5c17ff4c973fe0857f3c737abf
#
_entry.id   dbde2e5c17ff4c973fe0857f3c737abf
#
_cell.length_a   1.000
_cell.length_b   1.000
_cell.length_c   1.000
_cell.angle_alpha   90.00
_cell.angle_beta   90.00
_cell.angle_gamma   90.00
#
_symmetry.space_group_name_H-M   'P 1'
#
loop_
_entity.id
_entity.type
_entity.pdbx_description
1 polymer ?
#
loop_
_entity_poly.entity_id
_entity_poly.type
_entity_poly.pdbx_seq_one_letter_code
_entity_poly.pdbx_strand_id
1 'polypeptide(L)'
;MTTIKFKKFNIEAYQPGKSTVKRLKKIIKLSANESALGVSTRAKKAISNKKLNLFRYPDGKSEKLQSQISKKFNCDKEKIICGAGSDEVIQMLCQLFLKPKDEVI
;
A
#
# COMPACT_ATOMS: atom_id res chain seq x y z
N MET A 1 -13.91 -28.49 26.50
CA MET A 1 -13.73 -27.31 25.60
C MET A 1 -12.25 -26.95 25.57
N THR A 2 -11.62 -27.05 24.42
CA THR A 2 -10.20 -26.72 24.28
C THR A 2 -10.09 -25.20 24.15
N THR A 3 -9.47 -24.55 25.15
CA THR A 3 -9.26 -23.10 25.12
C THR A 3 -8.15 -22.76 24.13
N ILE A 4 -8.47 -22.03 23.08
CA ILE A 4 -7.47 -21.56 22.11
C ILE A 4 -6.62 -20.48 22.80
N LYS A 5 -5.32 -20.77 22.99
CA LYS A 5 -4.36 -19.79 23.51
C LYS A 5 -3.74 -19.04 22.35
N PHE A 6 -4.01 -17.74 22.25
CA PHE A 6 -3.32 -16.86 21.31
C PHE A 6 -1.95 -16.47 21.84
N LYS A 7 -0.94 -16.49 20.97
CA LYS A 7 0.39 -15.96 21.32
C LYS A 7 0.29 -14.42 21.35
N LYS A 8 0.50 -13.83 22.52
CA LYS A 8 0.61 -12.36 22.62
C LYS A 8 2.00 -11.95 22.13
N PHE A 9 2.03 -11.11 21.13
CA PHE A 9 3.25 -10.44 20.69
C PHE A 9 3.35 -9.11 21.42
N ASN A 10 4.49 -8.83 22.04
CA ASN A 10 4.77 -7.55 22.66
C ASN A 10 5.38 -6.61 21.60
N ILE A 11 4.56 -6.20 20.65
CA ILE A 11 4.95 -5.31 19.57
C ILE A 11 4.27 -3.97 19.81
N GLU A 12 5.06 -2.91 19.85
CA GLU A 12 4.51 -1.56 19.93
C GLU A 12 3.76 -1.22 18.64
N ALA A 13 2.58 -0.62 18.78
CA ALA A 13 1.81 -0.18 17.62
C ALA A 13 2.56 0.94 16.87
N TYR A 14 2.60 0.84 15.55
CA TYR A 14 3.14 1.90 14.72
C TYR A 14 2.45 3.23 14.99
N GLN A 15 3.23 4.27 15.28
CA GLN A 15 2.73 5.63 15.45
C GLN A 15 3.02 6.44 14.18
N PRO A 16 1.99 6.75 13.38
CA PRO A 16 2.18 7.59 12.18
C PRO A 16 2.57 9.01 12.56
N GLY A 17 3.29 9.68 11.68
CA GLY A 17 3.63 11.09 11.84
C GLY A 17 2.38 11.97 12.06
N LYS A 18 2.49 12.95 12.95
CA LYS A 18 1.38 13.84 13.31
C LYS A 18 0.89 14.64 12.09
N SER A 19 -0.38 14.52 11.77
CA SER A 19 -1.04 15.30 10.70
C SER A 19 -1.67 16.59 11.22
N THR A 20 -1.82 16.73 12.54
CA THR A 20 -2.40 17.91 13.18
C THR A 20 -1.57 18.31 14.39
N VAL A 21 -1.35 19.60 14.58
CA VAL A 21 -0.73 20.18 15.77
C VAL A 21 -1.69 21.20 16.34
N LYS A 22 -2.04 21.05 17.63
CA LYS A 22 -2.94 22.00 18.30
C LYS A 22 -2.40 23.43 18.12
N ARG A 23 -3.29 24.37 17.78
CA ARG A 23 -3.04 25.81 17.59
C ARG A 23 -2.42 26.25 16.25
N LEU A 24 -2.07 25.35 15.33
CA LEU A 24 -1.59 25.75 14.00
C LEU A 24 -2.68 25.59 12.95
N LYS A 25 -2.97 26.66 12.20
CA LYS A 25 -3.98 26.66 11.12
C LYS A 25 -3.49 26.00 9.83
N LYS A 26 -2.17 25.97 9.61
CA LYS A 26 -1.56 25.39 8.43
C LYS A 26 -0.30 24.62 8.83
N ILE A 27 -0.26 23.35 8.47
CA ILE A 27 0.87 22.47 8.76
C ILE A 27 1.43 21.97 7.44
N ILE A 28 2.75 22.01 7.30
CA ILE A 28 3.46 21.34 6.22
C ILE A 28 3.96 20.01 6.79
N LYS A 29 3.36 18.91 6.37
CA LYS A 29 3.73 17.57 6.82
C LYS A 29 4.86 17.03 5.96
N LEU A 30 6.02 16.81 6.56
CA LEU A 30 7.21 16.25 5.91
C LEU A 30 7.57 14.86 6.47
N SER A 31 6.70 14.27 7.29
CA SER A 31 6.93 12.99 7.98
C SER A 31 6.46 11.77 7.20
N ALA A 32 5.99 11.94 5.96
CA ALA A 32 5.54 10.85 5.10
C ALA A 32 5.81 11.20 3.63
N ASN A 33 5.91 10.18 2.79
CA ASN A 33 6.12 10.33 1.34
C ASN A 33 4.80 10.72 0.63
N GLU A 34 4.18 11.82 1.10
CA GLU A 34 2.99 12.37 0.49
C GLU A 34 3.37 13.41 -0.58
N SER A 35 2.63 13.43 -1.69
CA SER A 35 2.88 14.42 -2.75
C SER A 35 2.45 15.82 -2.30
N ALA A 36 3.40 16.74 -2.16
CA ALA A 36 3.12 18.15 -1.84
C ALA A 36 2.27 18.83 -2.94
N LEU A 37 2.32 18.34 -4.18
CA LEU A 37 1.56 18.87 -5.32
C LEU A 37 0.16 18.22 -5.43
N GLY A 38 -0.13 17.24 -4.58
CA GLY A 38 -1.38 16.49 -4.59
C GLY A 38 -1.51 15.54 -5.79
N VAL A 39 -2.74 15.20 -6.13
CA VAL A 39 -3.06 14.24 -7.20
C VAL A 39 -3.11 14.95 -8.55
N SER A 40 -2.55 14.32 -9.59
CA SER A 40 -2.60 14.86 -10.95
C SER A 40 -4.04 15.04 -11.44
N THR A 41 -4.28 16.07 -12.25
CA THR A 41 -5.60 16.35 -12.87
C THR A 41 -6.11 15.18 -13.70
N ARG A 42 -5.22 14.46 -14.40
CA ARG A 42 -5.58 13.27 -15.18
C ARG A 42 -6.08 12.14 -14.27
N ALA A 43 -5.39 11.88 -13.15
CA ALA A 43 -5.81 10.86 -12.18
C ALA A 43 -7.13 11.22 -11.52
N LYS A 44 -7.34 12.48 -11.11
CA LYS A 44 -8.63 12.96 -10.59
C LYS A 44 -9.75 12.73 -11.59
N LYS A 45 -9.55 13.09 -12.85
CA LYS A 45 -10.53 12.89 -13.92
C LYS A 45 -10.84 11.42 -14.17
N ALA A 46 -9.83 10.54 -14.10
CA ALA A 46 -10.03 9.11 -14.27
C ALA A 46 -10.87 8.50 -13.13
N ILE A 47 -10.60 8.87 -11.87
CA ILE A 47 -11.35 8.41 -10.70
C ILE A 47 -12.79 8.95 -10.71
N SER A 48 -12.99 10.20 -11.12
CA SER A 48 -14.32 10.82 -11.21
C SER A 48 -15.18 10.30 -12.36
N ASN A 49 -14.65 9.41 -13.19
CA ASN A 49 -15.40 8.84 -14.31
C ASN A 49 -16.50 7.91 -13.80
N LYS A 50 -17.77 8.28 -13.99
CA LYS A 50 -18.95 7.53 -13.57
C LYS A 50 -19.09 6.12 -14.16
N LYS A 51 -18.25 5.75 -15.12
CA LYS A 51 -18.22 4.40 -15.75
C LYS A 51 -17.49 3.34 -14.91
N LEU A 52 -17.00 3.68 -13.71
CA LEU A 52 -16.43 2.70 -12.80
C LEU A 52 -17.51 1.77 -12.26
N ASN A 53 -17.40 0.49 -12.56
CA ASN A 53 -18.30 -0.54 -12.06
C ASN A 53 -17.92 -0.94 -10.63
N LEU A 54 -18.16 -0.05 -9.66
CA LEU A 54 -17.75 -0.22 -8.26
C LEU A 54 -18.44 -1.40 -7.55
N PHE A 55 -19.51 -1.94 -8.13
CA PHE A 55 -20.23 -3.09 -7.59
C PHE A 55 -19.64 -4.45 -8.01
N ARG A 56 -18.62 -4.47 -8.85
CA ARG A 56 -17.93 -5.68 -9.25
C ARG A 56 -16.59 -5.81 -8.54
N TYR A 57 -16.20 -7.04 -8.25
CA TYR A 57 -14.86 -7.32 -7.75
C TYR A 57 -13.80 -6.85 -8.76
N PRO A 58 -12.71 -6.25 -8.29
CA PRO A 58 -11.58 -5.94 -9.15
C PRO A 58 -10.92 -7.23 -9.67
N ASP A 59 -10.14 -7.08 -10.73
CA ASP A 59 -9.27 -8.14 -11.22
C ASP A 59 -8.18 -8.45 -10.17
N GLY A 60 -8.24 -9.66 -9.60
CA GLY A 60 -7.31 -10.07 -8.54
C GLY A 60 -5.85 -10.17 -8.98
N LYS A 61 -5.59 -10.29 -10.29
CA LYS A 61 -4.24 -10.30 -10.86
C LYS A 61 -3.74 -8.92 -11.24
N SER A 62 -4.61 -7.89 -11.24
CA SER A 62 -4.27 -6.52 -11.66
C SER A 62 -3.65 -6.45 -13.07
N GLU A 63 -4.09 -7.30 -14.00
CA GLU A 63 -3.46 -7.50 -15.31
C GLU A 63 -3.35 -6.22 -16.14
N LYS A 64 -4.38 -5.38 -16.09
CA LYS A 64 -4.37 -4.09 -16.79
C LYS A 64 -3.31 -3.15 -16.23
N LEU A 65 -3.15 -3.11 -14.91
CA LEU A 65 -2.15 -2.29 -14.25
C LEU A 65 -0.73 -2.79 -14.54
N GLN A 66 -0.49 -4.10 -14.39
CA GLN A 66 0.78 -4.73 -14.74
C GLN A 66 1.17 -4.44 -16.19
N SER A 67 0.24 -4.55 -17.13
CA SER A 67 0.49 -4.27 -18.55
C SER A 67 0.88 -2.81 -18.80
N GLN A 68 0.27 -1.85 -18.09
CA GLN A 68 0.63 -0.44 -18.22
C GLN A 68 1.98 -0.12 -17.59
N ILE A 69 2.29 -0.72 -16.44
CA ILE A 69 3.59 -0.59 -15.78
C ILE A 69 4.69 -1.19 -16.68
N SER A 70 4.49 -2.39 -17.17
CA SER A 70 5.41 -3.08 -18.10
C SER A 70 5.75 -2.20 -19.30
N LYS A 71 4.75 -1.64 -19.97
CA LYS A 71 4.95 -0.74 -21.11
C LYS A 71 5.68 0.55 -20.72
N LYS A 72 5.33 1.14 -19.60
CA LYS A 72 5.91 2.42 -19.16
C LYS A 72 7.37 2.30 -18.75
N PHE A 73 7.72 1.22 -18.08
CA PHE A 73 9.06 1.01 -17.52
C PHE A 73 9.91 0.02 -18.30
N ASN A 74 9.38 -0.49 -19.42
CA ASN A 74 10.05 -1.48 -20.27
C ASN A 74 10.57 -2.69 -19.47
N CYS A 75 9.72 -3.25 -18.63
CA CYS A 75 10.01 -4.41 -17.81
C CYS A 75 9.02 -5.55 -18.10
N ASP A 76 9.43 -6.77 -17.78
CA ASP A 76 8.62 -7.95 -17.97
C ASP A 76 7.38 -7.91 -17.06
N LYS A 77 6.20 -8.12 -17.65
CA LYS A 77 4.92 -8.13 -16.93
C LYS A 77 4.89 -9.19 -15.83
N GLU A 78 5.50 -10.35 -16.07
CA GLU A 78 5.53 -11.46 -15.11
C GLU A 78 6.40 -11.17 -13.86
N LYS A 79 7.21 -10.11 -13.91
CA LYS A 79 8.02 -9.63 -12.78
C LYS A 79 7.37 -8.53 -11.96
N ILE A 80 6.09 -8.24 -12.23
CA ILE A 80 5.36 -7.17 -11.56
C ILE A 80 4.36 -7.77 -10.59
N ILE A 81 4.45 -7.40 -9.33
CA ILE A 81 3.47 -7.73 -8.29
C ILE A 81 2.77 -6.44 -7.87
N CYS A 82 1.45 -6.49 -7.79
CA CYS A 82 0.64 -5.38 -7.30
C CYS A 82 0.06 -5.73 -5.93
N GLY A 83 0.09 -4.78 -5.01
CA GLY A 83 -0.48 -4.90 -3.68
C GLY A 83 -1.19 -3.62 -3.25
N ALA A 84 -1.90 -3.66 -2.14
CA ALA A 84 -2.57 -2.51 -1.53
C ALA A 84 -1.57 -1.62 -0.76
N GLY A 85 -0.57 -1.13 -1.48
CA GLY A 85 0.52 -0.33 -0.94
C GLY A 85 1.78 -1.16 -0.61
N SER A 86 2.83 -0.45 -0.18
CA SER A 86 4.14 -1.07 0.15
C SER A 86 4.05 -2.05 1.31
N ASP A 87 3.20 -1.79 2.29
CA ASP A 87 3.10 -2.61 3.49
C ASP A 87 2.64 -4.03 3.18
N GLU A 88 1.64 -4.19 2.29
CA GLU A 88 1.20 -5.51 1.85
C GLU A 88 2.30 -6.23 1.06
N VAL A 89 3.01 -5.53 0.18
CA VAL A 89 4.13 -6.12 -0.59
C VAL A 89 5.25 -6.57 0.35
N ILE A 90 5.62 -5.76 1.34
CA ILE A 90 6.62 -6.12 2.36
C ILE A 90 6.14 -7.34 3.15
N GLN A 91 4.89 -7.38 3.55
CA GLN A 91 4.32 -8.54 4.25
C GLN A 91 4.38 -9.82 3.41
N MET A 92 4.05 -9.75 2.13
CA MET A 92 4.18 -10.88 1.21
C MET A 92 5.64 -11.37 1.12
N LEU A 93 6.60 -10.45 1.00
CA LEU A 93 8.02 -10.80 0.97
C LEU A 93 8.46 -11.48 2.27
N CYS A 94 8.07 -10.93 3.42
CA CYS A 94 8.37 -11.54 4.71
C CYS A 94 7.80 -12.97 4.82
N GLN A 95 6.56 -13.17 4.39
CA GLN A 95 5.91 -14.48 4.44
C GLN A 95 6.55 -15.52 3.51
N LEU A 96 7.06 -15.08 2.36
CA LEU A 96 7.66 -15.97 1.37
C LEU A 96 9.11 -16.35 1.69
N PHE A 97 9.88 -15.44 2.23
CA PHE A 97 11.33 -15.59 2.33
C PHE A 97 11.86 -15.77 3.74
N LEU A 98 11.15 -15.26 4.78
CA LEU A 98 11.65 -15.30 6.14
C LEU A 98 11.22 -16.57 6.88
N LYS A 99 12.16 -17.14 7.62
CA LYS A 99 11.98 -18.25 8.54
C LYS A 99 12.11 -17.75 9.99
N PRO A 100 11.64 -18.52 10.98
CA PRO A 100 11.90 -18.20 12.37
C PRO A 100 13.40 -18.04 12.64
N LYS A 101 13.80 -16.94 13.26
CA LYS A 101 15.17 -16.51 13.55
C LYS A 101 15.94 -15.82 12.43
N ASP A 102 15.33 -15.60 11.26
CA ASP A 102 15.94 -14.72 10.25
C ASP A 102 15.85 -13.26 10.73
N GLU A 103 16.88 -12.50 10.39
CA GLU A 103 16.98 -11.07 10.69
C GLU A 103 16.82 -10.28 9.40
N VAL A 104 16.16 -9.12 9.51
CA VAL A 104 15.93 -8.19 8.39
C VAL A 104 16.56 -6.85 8.75
N ILE A 105 17.37 -6.31 7.86
CA ILE A 105 18.04 -5.01 8.01
C ILE A 105 17.43 -4.02 7.03
#